data_6f41bbba50abf3eca1bba396424c51cf
#
_entry.id   6f41bbba50abf3eca1bba396424c51cf
#
_cell.length_a   1.000
_cell.length_b   1.000
_cell.length_c   1.000
_cell.angle_alpha   90.00
_cell.angle_beta   90.00
_cell.angle_gamma   90.00
#
_symmetry.space_group_name_H-M   'P 1'
#
loop_
_entity.id
_entity.type
_entity.pdbx_description
1 polymer ?
#
loop_
_entity_poly.entity_id
_entity_poly.type
_entity_poly.pdbx_seq_one_letter_code
_entity_poly.pdbx_strand_id
1 'polypeptide(L)'
;MSSIRFIRLLALLTLTVSSVPALAESWQGVGEMPLDYRAYVRDFNGGDDRGLVEKYFTTDTQMISGSGVREGHKGMNEFLAWAHNGVREIARPQVVMWDKDHIFAEVDMDFVASKPRPDFTFGALKTGDILTVKFFAAYTVVNGKITTLKTMTWKAETGVTKAPRLGSEAGQRASFLAYTRAFSSGLPEQYSAFYTDDVKLQLSSVGTLTGKKAIVDFYTKMFRTVREDLVVNQIVFDEKAIVGDFVSVFTAVEDAPDFVVAPLKKGESIRVPVFVYYTLRDGLISDIRVARSGAPAR
;
A
#
# COMPACT_ATOMS: atom_id res chain seq x y z
N MET A 1 40.84 -30.84 57.41
CA MET A 1 41.13 -30.15 56.14
C MET A 1 40.06 -30.61 55.13
N SER A 2 39.00 -29.81 54.97
CA SER A 2 37.86 -30.18 54.14
C SER A 2 37.75 -29.15 53.01
N SER A 3 37.92 -29.60 51.75
CA SER A 3 37.90 -28.78 50.57
C SER A 3 36.46 -28.69 50.04
N ILE A 4 35.84 -27.50 50.12
CA ILE A 4 34.54 -27.22 49.55
C ILE A 4 34.75 -26.88 48.07
N ARG A 5 34.18 -27.72 47.16
CA ARG A 5 34.12 -27.45 45.74
C ARG A 5 32.88 -26.62 45.46
N PHE A 6 33.09 -25.38 44.97
CA PHE A 6 32.04 -24.54 44.40
C PHE A 6 31.70 -25.01 42.99
N ILE A 7 30.49 -25.54 42.80
CA ILE A 7 29.91 -25.80 41.49
C ILE A 7 29.21 -24.50 41.06
N ARG A 8 29.78 -23.85 40.05
CA ARG A 8 29.11 -22.74 39.35
C ARG A 8 28.11 -23.30 38.38
N LEU A 9 26.85 -23.11 38.69
CA LEU A 9 25.74 -23.39 37.78
C LEU A 9 25.63 -22.25 36.78
N LEU A 10 26.01 -22.51 35.51
CA LEU A 10 25.84 -21.56 34.42
C LEU A 10 24.40 -21.73 33.89
N ALA A 11 23.47 -20.81 34.28
CA ALA A 11 22.15 -20.78 33.70
C ALA A 11 22.23 -20.17 32.30
N LEU A 12 22.10 -21.02 31.30
CA LEU A 12 21.90 -20.58 29.90
C LEU A 12 20.49 -19.97 29.76
N LEU A 13 20.42 -18.65 29.74
CA LEU A 13 19.18 -17.95 29.38
C LEU A 13 19.01 -18.04 27.86
N THR A 14 18.23 -18.99 27.38
CA THR A 14 17.79 -19.01 25.98
C THR A 14 16.75 -17.90 25.78
N LEU A 15 17.20 -16.75 25.24
CA LEU A 15 16.28 -15.75 24.71
C LEU A 15 15.57 -16.35 23.50
N THR A 16 14.33 -16.78 23.68
CA THR A 16 13.42 -17.00 22.57
C THR A 16 13.04 -15.63 22.00
N VAL A 17 13.70 -15.25 20.93
CA VAL A 17 13.26 -14.12 20.12
C VAL A 17 11.93 -14.54 19.49
N SER A 18 10.81 -14.12 20.12
CA SER A 18 9.50 -14.20 19.48
C SER A 18 9.56 -13.28 18.26
N SER A 19 9.71 -13.86 17.08
CA SER A 19 9.50 -13.16 15.83
C SER A 19 8.05 -12.68 15.84
N VAL A 20 7.85 -11.37 16.01
CA VAL A 20 6.56 -10.75 15.69
C VAL A 20 6.34 -11.05 14.21
N PRO A 21 5.29 -11.79 13.82
CA PRO A 21 5.04 -12.00 12.41
C PRO A 21 4.88 -10.60 11.80
N ALA A 22 5.66 -10.30 10.77
CA ALA A 22 5.33 -9.22 9.87
C ALA A 22 3.86 -9.42 9.53
N LEU A 23 3.04 -8.37 9.63
CA LEU A 23 1.67 -8.42 9.14
C LEU A 23 1.78 -8.69 7.65
N ALA A 24 1.88 -9.97 7.29
CA ALA A 24 1.73 -10.41 5.92
C ALA A 24 0.38 -9.85 5.49
N GLU A 25 0.33 -9.21 4.33
CA GLU A 25 -0.95 -8.90 3.69
C GLU A 25 -1.79 -10.16 3.82
N SER A 26 -2.96 -10.06 4.42
CA SER A 26 -3.85 -11.20 4.63
C SER A 26 -4.56 -11.56 3.31
N TRP A 27 -3.74 -11.76 2.27
CA TRP A 27 -4.15 -12.17 0.95
C TRP A 27 -3.94 -13.67 0.83
N GLN A 28 -5.03 -14.41 0.84
CA GLN A 28 -4.99 -15.87 0.82
C GLN A 28 -6.19 -16.43 0.05
N GLY A 29 -6.01 -17.55 -0.61
CA GLY A 29 -7.09 -18.18 -1.36
C GLY A 29 -6.82 -19.61 -1.74
N VAL A 30 -7.78 -20.20 -2.43
CA VAL A 30 -7.73 -21.58 -2.93
C VAL A 30 -7.54 -21.55 -4.44
N GLY A 31 -6.43 -22.09 -4.91
CA GLY A 31 -6.10 -22.11 -6.33
C GLY A 31 -5.56 -20.78 -6.86
N GLU A 32 -5.55 -20.64 -8.19
CA GLU A 32 -5.15 -19.42 -8.86
C GLU A 32 -6.21 -18.34 -8.67
N MET A 33 -5.77 -17.09 -8.46
CA MET A 33 -6.67 -15.96 -8.31
C MET A 33 -7.38 -15.70 -9.65
N PRO A 34 -8.73 -15.64 -9.67
CA PRO A 34 -9.49 -15.58 -10.93
C PRO A 34 -9.33 -14.25 -11.71
N LEU A 35 -8.74 -13.24 -11.09
CA LEU A 35 -8.47 -11.92 -11.65
C LEU A 35 -7.16 -11.39 -11.05
N ASP A 36 -6.30 -10.73 -11.82
CA ASP A 36 -5.19 -9.95 -11.22
C ASP A 36 -5.76 -8.76 -10.43
N TYR A 37 -6.14 -9.06 -9.18
CA TYR A 37 -6.78 -8.08 -8.29
C TYR A 37 -5.86 -6.93 -7.94
N ARG A 38 -4.53 -7.14 -7.93
CA ARG A 38 -3.58 -6.06 -7.69
C ARG A 38 -3.54 -5.07 -8.86
N ALA A 39 -3.54 -5.59 -10.09
CA ALA A 39 -3.64 -4.75 -11.28
C ALA A 39 -4.98 -4.01 -11.32
N TYR A 40 -6.08 -4.68 -10.97
CA TYR A 40 -7.40 -4.05 -10.86
C TYR A 40 -7.39 -2.88 -9.87
N VAL A 41 -6.91 -3.08 -8.65
CA VAL A 41 -6.85 -2.02 -7.62
C VAL A 41 -5.94 -0.86 -8.06
N ARG A 42 -4.80 -1.17 -8.67
CA ARG A 42 -3.90 -0.13 -9.21
C ARG A 42 -4.60 0.72 -10.28
N ASP A 43 -5.28 0.07 -11.21
CA ASP A 43 -5.96 0.76 -12.32
C ASP A 43 -7.18 1.54 -11.81
N PHE A 44 -7.90 1.01 -10.82
CA PHE A 44 -8.97 1.74 -10.12
C PHE A 44 -8.43 3.03 -9.47
N ASN A 45 -7.35 2.93 -8.73
CA ASN A 45 -6.70 4.07 -8.10
C ASN A 45 -6.10 5.05 -9.13
N GLY A 46 -5.86 4.60 -10.36
CA GLY A 46 -5.39 5.41 -11.48
C GLY A 46 -6.42 6.43 -11.99
N GLY A 47 -7.71 6.20 -11.77
CA GLY A 47 -8.79 7.14 -12.07
C GLY A 47 -9.23 7.19 -13.53
N ASP A 48 -8.83 6.24 -14.38
CA ASP A 48 -9.44 6.01 -15.69
C ASP A 48 -10.64 5.07 -15.57
N ASP A 49 -11.76 5.62 -15.16
CA ASP A 49 -12.99 4.87 -14.90
C ASP A 49 -13.47 4.07 -16.12
N ARG A 50 -13.41 4.68 -17.28
CA ARG A 50 -13.86 4.04 -18.52
C ARG A 50 -12.98 2.89 -18.92
N GLY A 51 -11.67 3.09 -18.91
CA GLY A 51 -10.69 2.04 -19.19
C GLY A 51 -10.76 0.91 -18.18
N LEU A 52 -11.01 1.23 -16.90
CA LEU A 52 -11.25 0.25 -15.85
C LEU A 52 -12.46 -0.63 -16.16
N VAL A 53 -13.61 -0.02 -16.48
CA VAL A 53 -14.84 -0.75 -16.75
C VAL A 53 -14.70 -1.63 -17.99
N GLU A 54 -14.15 -1.12 -19.06
CA GLU A 54 -13.90 -1.87 -20.30
C GLU A 54 -12.92 -3.05 -20.09
N LYS A 55 -11.90 -2.85 -19.25
CA LYS A 55 -10.85 -3.85 -19.02
C LYS A 55 -11.29 -4.97 -18.09
N TYR A 56 -12.01 -4.68 -17.02
CA TYR A 56 -12.22 -5.64 -15.92
C TYR A 56 -13.66 -6.16 -15.79
N PHE A 57 -14.64 -5.53 -16.40
CA PHE A 57 -16.03 -5.93 -16.24
C PHE A 57 -16.62 -6.53 -17.52
N THR A 58 -17.59 -7.42 -17.38
CA THR A 58 -18.39 -7.89 -18.51
C THR A 58 -19.39 -6.83 -18.92
N THR A 59 -19.85 -6.87 -20.18
CA THR A 59 -20.81 -5.88 -20.72
C THR A 59 -22.17 -5.89 -20.02
N ASP A 60 -22.52 -7.02 -19.39
CA ASP A 60 -23.74 -7.26 -18.64
C ASP A 60 -23.52 -7.29 -17.12
N THR A 61 -22.38 -6.77 -16.67
CA THR A 61 -22.00 -6.77 -15.24
C THR A 61 -23.07 -6.13 -14.37
N GLN A 62 -23.16 -6.56 -13.12
CA GLN A 62 -24.00 -5.94 -12.10
C GLN A 62 -23.17 -5.44 -10.93
N MET A 63 -23.31 -4.18 -10.57
CA MET A 63 -22.83 -3.65 -9.30
C MET A 63 -24.00 -3.45 -8.36
N ILE A 64 -23.94 -4.08 -7.20
CA ILE A 64 -24.96 -4.04 -6.15
C ILE A 64 -24.37 -3.36 -4.92
N SER A 65 -24.98 -2.27 -4.49
CA SER A 65 -24.54 -1.49 -3.33
C SER A 65 -25.72 -1.02 -2.49
N GLY A 66 -25.46 -0.39 -1.36
CA GLY A 66 -26.49 0.24 -0.54
C GLY A 66 -27.28 1.35 -1.27
N SER A 67 -26.74 1.91 -2.36
CA SER A 67 -27.40 2.91 -3.20
C SER A 67 -28.20 2.32 -4.38
N GLY A 68 -28.29 0.99 -4.47
CA GLY A 68 -29.05 0.28 -5.50
C GLY A 68 -28.17 -0.56 -6.44
N VAL A 69 -28.78 -0.97 -7.56
CA VAL A 69 -28.16 -1.79 -8.59
C VAL A 69 -27.79 -0.93 -9.79
N ARG A 70 -26.59 -1.19 -10.35
CA ARG A 70 -26.10 -0.60 -11.60
C ARG A 70 -25.82 -1.74 -12.58
N GLU A 71 -26.32 -1.63 -13.80
CA GLU A 71 -26.25 -2.70 -14.79
C GLU A 71 -25.42 -2.28 -16.00
N GLY A 72 -24.56 -3.18 -16.42
CA GLY A 72 -23.71 -3.04 -17.58
C GLY A 72 -22.69 -1.91 -17.49
N HIS A 73 -21.86 -1.77 -18.53
CA HIS A 73 -20.85 -0.72 -18.60
C HIS A 73 -21.47 0.69 -18.49
N LYS A 74 -22.68 0.90 -19.04
CA LYS A 74 -23.34 2.21 -18.96
C LYS A 74 -23.64 2.58 -17.51
N GLY A 75 -24.31 1.71 -16.76
CA GLY A 75 -24.66 1.97 -15.36
C GLY A 75 -23.43 2.14 -14.47
N MET A 76 -22.36 1.36 -14.73
CA MET A 76 -21.09 1.51 -14.03
C MET A 76 -20.44 2.86 -14.31
N ASN A 77 -20.32 3.25 -15.57
CA ASN A 77 -19.70 4.53 -15.96
C ASN A 77 -20.49 5.74 -15.43
N GLU A 78 -21.81 5.70 -15.46
CA GLU A 78 -22.65 6.76 -14.89
C GLU A 78 -22.46 6.90 -13.38
N PHE A 79 -22.36 5.77 -12.67
CA PHE A 79 -22.10 5.75 -11.23
C PHE A 79 -20.73 6.32 -10.90
N LEU A 80 -19.65 5.84 -11.57
CA LEU A 80 -18.30 6.31 -11.33
C LEU A 80 -18.14 7.80 -11.67
N ALA A 81 -18.74 8.27 -12.77
CA ALA A 81 -18.74 9.69 -13.12
C ALA A 81 -19.42 10.57 -12.06
N TRP A 82 -20.47 10.07 -11.40
CA TRP A 82 -21.08 10.76 -10.27
C TRP A 82 -20.22 10.70 -9.03
N ALA A 83 -19.70 9.51 -8.66
CA ALA A 83 -18.90 9.28 -7.47
C ALA A 83 -17.61 10.12 -7.52
N HIS A 84 -16.92 10.10 -8.67
CA HIS A 84 -15.63 10.77 -8.86
C HIS A 84 -15.75 12.26 -9.24
N ASN A 85 -16.97 12.81 -9.31
CA ASN A 85 -17.15 14.23 -9.57
C ASN A 85 -16.65 15.11 -8.42
N GLY A 86 -15.35 15.39 -8.42
CA GLY A 86 -14.67 16.18 -7.38
C GLY A 86 -14.30 15.39 -6.12
N VAL A 87 -14.38 14.07 -6.19
CA VAL A 87 -13.86 13.15 -5.20
C VAL A 87 -13.05 12.10 -5.93
N ARG A 88 -11.89 11.73 -5.40
CA ARG A 88 -11.11 10.60 -5.87
C ARG A 88 -11.24 9.47 -4.86
N GLU A 89 -11.57 8.29 -5.34
CA GLU A 89 -11.57 7.08 -4.52
C GLU A 89 -10.20 6.40 -4.59
N ILE A 90 -9.65 6.04 -3.43
CA ILE A 90 -8.39 5.29 -3.33
C ILE A 90 -8.67 4.05 -2.50
N ALA A 91 -8.67 2.90 -3.16
CA ALA A 91 -8.87 1.61 -2.54
C ALA A 91 -7.57 1.10 -1.91
N ARG A 92 -7.64 0.75 -0.61
CA ARG A 92 -6.56 0.13 0.15
C ARG A 92 -7.03 -1.21 0.72
N PRO A 93 -6.92 -2.32 -0.04
CA PRO A 93 -7.32 -3.64 0.45
C PRO A 93 -6.52 -4.05 1.69
N GLN A 94 -7.23 -4.46 2.74
CA GLN A 94 -6.65 -4.93 4.00
C GLN A 94 -6.62 -6.46 4.05
N VAL A 95 -7.73 -7.08 3.65
CA VAL A 95 -7.88 -8.53 3.55
C VAL A 95 -8.35 -8.86 2.15
N VAL A 96 -7.77 -9.85 1.51
CA VAL A 96 -8.25 -10.37 0.23
C VAL A 96 -8.27 -11.90 0.31
N MET A 97 -9.43 -12.46 0.04
CA MET A 97 -9.62 -13.91 -0.03
C MET A 97 -10.20 -14.28 -1.39
N TRP A 98 -9.84 -15.44 -1.92
CA TRP A 98 -10.38 -15.90 -3.19
C TRP A 98 -10.54 -17.42 -3.27
N ASP A 99 -11.44 -17.80 -4.15
CA ASP A 99 -11.55 -19.15 -4.69
C ASP A 99 -11.47 -19.08 -6.23
N LYS A 100 -11.90 -20.15 -6.89
CA LYS A 100 -11.85 -20.29 -8.36
C LYS A 100 -12.60 -19.16 -9.09
N ASP A 101 -13.73 -18.71 -8.56
CA ASP A 101 -14.68 -17.81 -9.25
C ASP A 101 -15.00 -16.54 -8.44
N HIS A 102 -14.48 -16.42 -7.23
CA HIS A 102 -14.82 -15.32 -6.34
C HIS A 102 -13.60 -14.67 -5.72
N ILE A 103 -13.71 -13.35 -5.51
CA ILE A 103 -12.79 -12.58 -4.67
C ILE A 103 -13.64 -11.86 -3.62
N PHE A 104 -13.22 -11.93 -2.37
CA PHE A 104 -13.75 -11.13 -1.29
C PHE A 104 -12.65 -10.21 -0.76
N ALA A 105 -12.95 -8.94 -0.56
CA ALA A 105 -12.00 -7.97 -0.05
C ALA A 105 -12.61 -7.12 1.07
N GLU A 106 -11.84 -6.93 2.14
CA GLU A 106 -12.02 -5.84 3.10
C GLU A 106 -11.15 -4.68 2.64
N VAL A 107 -11.75 -3.52 2.40
CA VAL A 107 -11.08 -2.38 1.79
C VAL A 107 -11.31 -1.13 2.62
N ASP A 108 -10.24 -0.44 2.99
CA ASP A 108 -10.33 0.95 3.41
C ASP A 108 -10.38 1.82 2.15
N MET A 109 -11.49 2.51 1.93
CA MET A 109 -11.69 3.41 0.81
C MET A 109 -11.49 4.84 1.26
N ASP A 110 -10.46 5.52 0.75
CA ASP A 110 -10.25 6.94 1.00
C ASP A 110 -10.96 7.76 -0.08
N PHE A 111 -11.83 8.64 0.35
CA PHE A 111 -12.50 9.64 -0.50
C PHE A 111 -11.77 10.98 -0.36
N VAL A 112 -10.99 11.35 -1.36
CA VAL A 112 -10.18 12.58 -1.37
C VAL A 112 -10.91 13.66 -2.16
N ALA A 113 -11.36 14.71 -1.47
CA ALA A 113 -12.12 15.78 -2.10
C ALA A 113 -11.21 16.81 -2.79
N SER A 114 -11.34 16.97 -4.10
CA SER A 114 -10.67 18.01 -4.89
C SER A 114 -11.50 19.30 -5.02
N LYS A 115 -12.79 19.24 -4.68
CA LYS A 115 -13.72 20.38 -4.56
C LYS A 115 -14.73 20.10 -3.44
N PRO A 116 -15.49 21.09 -2.97
CA PRO A 116 -16.53 20.87 -1.99
C PRO A 116 -17.61 19.91 -2.50
N ARG A 117 -17.98 18.94 -1.68
CA ARG A 117 -19.05 17.96 -1.91
C ARG A 117 -19.97 17.91 -0.68
N PRO A 118 -20.84 18.92 -0.51
CA PRO A 118 -21.77 18.94 0.62
C PRO A 118 -22.84 17.84 0.54
N ASP A 119 -23.04 17.29 -0.65
CA ASP A 119 -23.98 16.22 -0.99
C ASP A 119 -23.39 14.81 -0.92
N PHE A 120 -22.13 14.67 -0.44
CA PHE A 120 -21.47 13.37 -0.47
C PHE A 120 -22.12 12.37 0.49
N THR A 121 -22.33 11.15 0.03
CA THR A 121 -23.15 10.13 0.71
C THR A 121 -22.69 9.81 2.15
N PHE A 122 -21.38 9.85 2.39
CA PHE A 122 -20.80 9.49 3.69
C PHE A 122 -20.53 10.70 4.59
N GLY A 123 -20.85 11.88 4.15
CA GLY A 123 -20.69 13.13 4.89
C GLY A 123 -20.18 14.27 4.00
N ALA A 124 -20.57 15.50 4.34
CA ALA A 124 -20.12 16.68 3.60
C ALA A 124 -18.60 16.83 3.62
N LEU A 125 -18.01 17.05 2.44
CA LEU A 125 -16.57 17.22 2.27
C LEU A 125 -16.25 18.64 1.78
N LYS A 126 -15.16 19.19 2.29
CA LYS A 126 -14.51 20.41 1.79
C LYS A 126 -13.30 20.03 0.94
N THR A 127 -12.85 20.94 0.09
CA THR A 127 -11.62 20.74 -0.67
C THR A 127 -10.45 20.34 0.24
N GLY A 128 -9.75 19.26 -0.10
CA GLY A 128 -8.62 18.73 0.66
C GLY A 128 -9.01 17.80 1.82
N ASP A 129 -10.31 17.60 2.06
CA ASP A 129 -10.75 16.61 3.04
C ASP A 129 -10.53 15.20 2.52
N ILE A 130 -10.22 14.29 3.45
CA ILE A 130 -10.13 12.85 3.22
C ILE A 130 -11.06 12.17 4.21
N LEU A 131 -11.98 11.37 3.69
CA LEU A 131 -12.86 10.53 4.47
C LEU A 131 -12.55 9.07 4.15
N THR A 132 -12.22 8.28 5.17
CA THR A 132 -11.99 6.85 5.01
C THR A 132 -13.23 6.09 5.44
N VAL A 133 -13.72 5.21 4.59
CA VAL A 133 -14.84 4.31 4.87
C VAL A 133 -14.40 2.88 4.61
N LYS A 134 -14.70 1.98 5.54
CA LYS A 134 -14.44 0.56 5.36
C LYS A 134 -15.54 -0.08 4.52
N PHE A 135 -15.14 -0.78 3.47
CA PHE A 135 -16.00 -1.55 2.59
C PHE A 135 -15.71 -3.05 2.68
N PHE A 136 -16.75 -3.83 2.48
CA PHE A 136 -16.62 -5.20 2.03
C PHE A 136 -17.05 -5.25 0.56
N ALA A 137 -16.21 -5.88 -0.26
CA ALA A 137 -16.45 -6.06 -1.68
C ALA A 137 -16.37 -7.55 -2.02
N ALA A 138 -17.42 -8.06 -2.65
CA ALA A 138 -17.48 -9.43 -3.15
C ALA A 138 -17.59 -9.38 -4.68
N TYR A 139 -16.65 -10.03 -5.34
CA TYR A 139 -16.57 -10.10 -6.80
C TYR A 139 -16.87 -11.52 -7.25
N THR A 140 -17.75 -11.68 -8.25
CA THR A 140 -17.86 -12.91 -9.03
C THR A 140 -17.13 -12.69 -10.35
N VAL A 141 -16.23 -13.60 -10.69
CA VAL A 141 -15.32 -13.49 -11.82
C VAL A 141 -15.50 -14.68 -12.76
N VAL A 142 -15.69 -14.40 -14.04
CA VAL A 142 -15.79 -15.40 -15.08
C VAL A 142 -14.82 -15.04 -16.20
N ASN A 143 -13.92 -15.96 -16.56
CA ASN A 143 -12.92 -15.76 -17.61
C ASN A 143 -12.09 -14.46 -17.42
N GLY A 144 -11.68 -14.18 -16.16
CA GLY A 144 -10.88 -12.99 -15.83
C GLY A 144 -11.65 -11.68 -15.85
N LYS A 145 -12.99 -11.69 -15.95
CA LYS A 145 -13.86 -10.51 -15.95
C LYS A 145 -14.86 -10.57 -14.80
N ILE A 146 -15.12 -9.43 -14.20
CA ILE A 146 -16.10 -9.27 -13.12
C ILE A 146 -17.51 -9.24 -13.73
N THR A 147 -18.32 -10.22 -13.35
CA THR A 147 -19.74 -10.29 -13.73
C THR A 147 -20.66 -9.67 -12.68
N THR A 148 -20.24 -9.75 -11.40
CA THR A 148 -20.98 -9.13 -10.30
C THR A 148 -20.01 -8.54 -9.29
N LEU A 149 -20.28 -7.32 -8.88
CA LEU A 149 -19.61 -6.65 -7.76
C LEU A 149 -20.68 -6.28 -6.72
N LYS A 150 -20.56 -6.85 -5.52
CA LYS A 150 -21.38 -6.44 -4.37
C LYS A 150 -20.54 -5.66 -3.40
N THR A 151 -20.97 -4.46 -3.02
CA THR A 151 -20.28 -3.64 -2.02
C THR A 151 -21.20 -3.31 -0.86
N MET A 152 -20.66 -3.38 0.34
CA MET A 152 -21.31 -2.96 1.56
C MET A 152 -20.34 -2.13 2.39
N THR A 153 -20.84 -1.05 2.97
CA THR A 153 -20.09 -0.30 3.99
C THR A 153 -20.21 -1.02 5.33
N TRP A 154 -19.06 -1.22 5.98
CA TRP A 154 -19.06 -1.78 7.33
C TRP A 154 -19.37 -0.69 8.34
N LYS A 155 -18.61 0.38 8.30
CA LYS A 155 -18.70 1.48 9.25
C LYS A 155 -17.93 2.67 8.68
N ALA A 156 -18.48 3.88 8.80
CA ALA A 156 -17.69 5.09 8.70
C ALA A 156 -16.87 5.21 9.99
N GLU A 157 -15.60 4.82 9.93
CA GLU A 157 -14.81 4.67 11.15
C GLU A 157 -14.13 5.93 11.61
N THR A 158 -13.88 6.83 10.69
CA THR A 158 -13.13 8.03 10.98
C THR A 158 -13.90 9.24 10.52
N GLY A 159 -13.87 10.27 11.34
CA GLY A 159 -14.27 11.60 10.88
C GLY A 159 -13.38 12.05 9.72
N VAL A 160 -13.74 13.15 9.09
CA VAL A 160 -12.94 13.80 8.06
C VAL A 160 -11.54 14.06 8.58
N THR A 161 -10.55 13.51 7.89
CA THR A 161 -9.13 13.73 8.18
C THR A 161 -8.51 14.61 7.12
N LYS A 162 -7.32 15.11 7.37
CA LYS A 162 -6.49 15.76 6.36
C LYS A 162 -5.39 14.80 5.90
N ALA A 163 -4.69 15.18 4.83
CA ALA A 163 -3.55 14.43 4.32
C ALA A 163 -2.68 13.90 5.47
N PRO A 164 -2.18 12.65 5.40
CA PRO A 164 -1.42 12.05 6.47
C PRO A 164 -0.23 12.92 6.86
N ARG A 165 0.04 13.00 8.17
CA ARG A 165 1.16 13.76 8.72
C ARG A 165 2.04 12.84 9.55
N LEU A 166 3.35 12.96 9.34
CA LEU A 166 4.38 12.41 10.19
C LEU A 166 4.84 13.49 11.18
N GLY A 167 5.56 13.14 12.23
CA GLY A 167 6.22 14.15 13.08
C GLY A 167 5.45 14.56 14.33
N SER A 168 4.32 13.95 14.68
CA SER A 168 3.71 14.12 15.99
C SER A 168 4.20 13.04 16.95
N GLU A 169 4.59 13.39 18.18
CA GLU A 169 5.13 12.42 19.15
C GLU A 169 4.17 11.26 19.43
N ALA A 170 2.91 11.54 19.64
CA ALA A 170 1.89 10.52 19.85
C ALA A 170 1.48 9.89 18.51
N GLY A 171 1.94 8.68 18.23
CA GLY A 171 1.54 7.92 17.06
C GLY A 171 2.48 8.01 15.86
N GLN A 172 3.60 8.73 15.94
CA GLN A 172 4.57 8.84 14.85
C GLN A 172 5.03 7.48 14.32
N ARG A 173 5.29 6.54 15.22
CA ARG A 173 5.65 5.18 14.82
C ARG A 173 4.52 4.53 14.01
N ALA A 174 3.28 4.65 14.45
CA ALA A 174 2.13 4.09 13.75
C ALA A 174 1.91 4.75 12.39
N SER A 175 2.04 6.07 12.30
CA SER A 175 1.95 6.84 11.05
C SER A 175 3.07 6.46 10.09
N PHE A 176 4.29 6.29 10.57
CA PHE A 176 5.40 5.85 9.74
C PHE A 176 5.23 4.40 9.26
N LEU A 177 4.74 3.49 10.09
CA LEU A 177 4.40 2.14 9.67
C LEU A 177 3.24 2.12 8.67
N ALA A 178 2.31 3.08 8.73
CA ALA A 178 1.30 3.27 7.70
C ALA A 178 1.93 3.69 6.36
N TYR A 179 2.92 4.60 6.39
CA TYR A 179 3.70 4.97 5.21
C TYR A 179 4.43 3.76 4.61
N THR A 180 5.14 2.95 5.40
CA THR A 180 5.85 1.77 4.88
C THR A 180 4.91 0.76 4.26
N ARG A 181 3.73 0.52 4.85
CA ARG A 181 2.70 -0.32 4.24
C ARG A 181 2.17 0.26 2.94
N ALA A 182 1.92 1.58 2.91
CA ALA A 182 1.49 2.27 1.71
C ALA A 182 2.52 2.17 0.58
N PHE A 183 3.81 2.26 0.90
CA PHE A 183 4.91 2.06 -0.05
C PHE A 183 4.95 0.62 -0.58
N SER A 184 4.94 -0.36 0.32
CA SER A 184 4.97 -1.79 -0.04
C SER A 184 3.74 -2.24 -0.82
N SER A 185 2.60 -1.53 -0.72
CA SER A 185 1.43 -1.80 -1.56
C SER A 185 1.70 -1.57 -3.05
N GLY A 186 2.71 -0.75 -3.38
CA GLY A 186 3.04 -0.36 -4.74
C GLY A 186 2.05 0.59 -5.39
N LEU A 187 1.14 1.19 -4.59
CA LEU A 187 0.13 2.14 -5.05
C LEU A 187 0.62 3.57 -4.86
N PRO A 188 0.97 4.28 -5.96
CA PRO A 188 1.63 5.59 -5.90
C PRO A 188 0.88 6.63 -5.07
N GLU A 189 -0.43 6.62 -5.14
CA GLU A 189 -1.27 7.58 -4.44
C GLU A 189 -1.21 7.42 -2.92
N GLN A 190 -1.00 6.19 -2.45
CA GLN A 190 -0.96 5.90 -1.02
C GLN A 190 0.34 6.42 -0.41
N TYR A 191 1.50 6.05 -0.97
CA TYR A 191 2.78 6.48 -0.39
C TYR A 191 3.14 7.94 -0.72
N SER A 192 2.79 8.43 -1.91
CA SER A 192 3.11 9.81 -2.30
C SER A 192 2.29 10.86 -1.55
N ALA A 193 1.19 10.46 -0.89
CA ALA A 193 0.45 11.33 0.01
C ALA A 193 1.29 11.81 1.22
N PHE A 194 2.34 11.05 1.57
CA PHE A 194 3.28 11.41 2.64
C PHE A 194 4.41 12.33 2.17
N TYR A 195 4.48 12.69 0.90
CA TYR A 195 5.56 13.48 0.32
C TYR A 195 5.19 14.95 0.13
N THR A 196 6.17 15.84 0.31
CA THR A 196 6.07 17.21 -0.22
C THR A 196 6.15 17.19 -1.75
N ASP A 197 5.66 18.21 -2.43
CA ASP A 197 5.69 18.24 -3.90
C ASP A 197 7.11 18.29 -4.48
N ASP A 198 8.05 18.93 -3.74
CA ASP A 198 9.47 19.08 -4.07
C ASP A 198 10.37 18.02 -3.42
N VAL A 199 9.81 16.93 -2.90
CA VAL A 199 10.54 15.84 -2.25
C VAL A 199 11.74 15.36 -3.08
N LYS A 200 12.83 14.98 -2.41
CA LYS A 200 14.02 14.40 -3.04
C LYS A 200 14.18 12.95 -2.60
N LEU A 201 14.56 12.09 -3.53
CA LEU A 201 14.98 10.71 -3.24
C LEU A 201 16.41 10.54 -3.74
N GLN A 202 17.31 10.19 -2.83
CA GLN A 202 18.73 10.01 -3.09
C GLN A 202 19.10 8.53 -2.95
N LEU A 203 19.39 7.90 -4.08
CA LEU A 203 19.82 6.50 -4.17
C LEU A 203 21.24 6.45 -4.71
N SER A 204 22.12 5.75 -4.01
CA SER A 204 23.55 5.65 -4.42
C SER A 204 23.75 5.06 -5.82
N SER A 205 22.83 4.21 -6.29
CA SER A 205 22.90 3.53 -7.59
C SER A 205 22.21 4.25 -8.74
N VAL A 206 21.30 5.20 -8.42
CA VAL A 206 20.44 5.88 -9.41
C VAL A 206 20.74 7.39 -9.46
N GLY A 207 21.24 7.95 -8.36
CA GLY A 207 21.40 9.38 -8.18
C GLY A 207 20.23 10.02 -7.43
N THR A 208 19.93 11.28 -7.74
CA THR A 208 18.87 12.04 -7.07
C THR A 208 17.67 12.24 -7.99
N LEU A 209 16.51 11.82 -7.53
CA LEU A 209 15.23 12.16 -8.13
C LEU A 209 14.63 13.34 -7.37
N THR A 210 14.11 14.34 -8.07
CA THR A 210 13.54 15.55 -7.46
C THR A 210 12.10 15.74 -7.90
N GLY A 211 11.24 15.96 -6.93
CA GLY A 211 9.81 16.15 -7.10
C GLY A 211 9.01 14.86 -6.99
N LYS A 212 7.82 14.98 -6.40
CA LYS A 212 6.89 13.87 -6.17
C LYS A 212 6.64 13.05 -7.44
N LYS A 213 6.38 13.74 -8.56
CA LYS A 213 6.12 13.08 -9.84
C LYS A 213 7.29 12.21 -10.31
N ALA A 214 8.53 12.69 -10.21
CA ALA A 214 9.70 11.93 -10.66
C ALA A 214 9.89 10.64 -9.85
N ILE A 215 9.63 10.69 -8.54
CA ILE A 215 9.71 9.53 -7.66
C ILE A 215 8.58 8.54 -7.97
N VAL A 216 7.37 9.03 -8.16
CA VAL A 216 6.21 8.20 -8.53
C VAL A 216 6.44 7.50 -9.87
N ASP A 217 6.92 8.22 -10.89
CA ASP A 217 7.21 7.65 -12.21
C ASP A 217 8.29 6.56 -12.11
N PHE A 218 9.35 6.80 -11.32
CA PHE A 218 10.42 5.83 -11.08
C PHE A 218 9.90 4.54 -10.47
N TYR A 219 9.17 4.62 -9.36
CA TYR A 219 8.64 3.43 -8.70
C TYR A 219 7.53 2.76 -9.52
N THR A 220 6.67 3.52 -10.20
CA THR A 220 5.66 2.95 -11.10
C THR A 220 6.30 2.11 -12.21
N LYS A 221 7.44 2.56 -12.76
CA LYS A 221 8.19 1.79 -13.74
C LYS A 221 8.79 0.53 -13.12
N MET A 222 9.43 0.64 -11.96
CA MET A 222 10.05 -0.49 -11.26
C MET A 222 9.01 -1.55 -10.87
N PHE A 223 7.88 -1.13 -10.33
CA PHE A 223 6.83 -2.04 -9.85
C PHE A 223 6.11 -2.83 -10.94
N ARG A 224 6.38 -2.55 -12.22
CA ARG A 224 5.90 -3.41 -13.31
C ARG A 224 6.59 -4.77 -13.34
N THR A 225 7.85 -4.83 -12.92
CA THR A 225 8.68 -6.03 -12.96
C THR A 225 9.17 -6.48 -11.60
N VAL A 226 9.40 -5.55 -10.67
CA VAL A 226 9.94 -5.86 -9.34
C VAL A 226 9.15 -5.09 -8.29
N ARG A 227 8.66 -5.78 -7.26
CA ARG A 227 8.07 -5.19 -6.05
C ARG A 227 9.12 -4.93 -5.00
N GLU A 228 8.90 -3.93 -4.18
CA GLU A 228 9.73 -3.65 -3.02
C GLU A 228 8.88 -3.60 -1.76
N ASP A 229 9.20 -4.47 -0.82
CA ASP A 229 8.64 -4.45 0.53
C ASP A 229 9.67 -3.92 1.51
N LEU A 230 9.27 -2.93 2.33
CA LEU A 230 10.11 -2.36 3.39
C LEU A 230 9.86 -3.07 4.71
N VAL A 231 10.80 -3.91 5.13
CA VAL A 231 10.80 -4.53 6.45
C VAL A 231 11.53 -3.63 7.43
N VAL A 232 10.82 -3.13 8.43
CA VAL A 232 11.35 -2.21 9.45
C VAL A 232 11.97 -3.02 10.59
N ASN A 233 13.30 -2.96 10.76
CA ASN A 233 13.99 -3.55 11.89
C ASN A 233 13.96 -2.59 13.10
N GLN A 234 14.42 -1.36 12.89
CA GLN A 234 14.46 -0.34 13.93
C GLN A 234 14.23 1.04 13.33
N ILE A 235 13.54 1.92 14.06
CA ILE A 235 13.41 3.34 13.72
C ILE A 235 13.63 4.21 14.94
N VAL A 236 14.26 5.36 14.70
CA VAL A 236 14.38 6.48 15.64
C VAL A 236 13.82 7.69 14.93
N PHE A 237 13.09 8.51 15.65
CA PHE A 237 12.38 9.64 15.05
C PHE A 237 12.27 10.83 16.01
N ASP A 238 12.18 12.01 15.43
CA ASP A 238 11.73 13.25 16.06
C ASP A 238 10.75 14.00 15.13
N GLU A 239 10.42 15.24 15.45
CA GLU A 239 9.50 16.06 14.65
C GLU A 239 10.03 16.45 13.26
N LYS A 240 11.35 16.33 13.03
CA LYS A 240 12.05 16.78 11.82
C LYS A 240 12.61 15.65 10.99
N ALA A 241 12.78 14.46 11.59
CA ALA A 241 13.45 13.37 10.92
C ALA A 241 12.96 11.99 11.41
N ILE A 242 13.09 11.02 10.54
CA ILE A 242 12.97 9.59 10.84
C ILE A 242 14.19 8.90 10.26
N VAL A 243 14.87 8.11 11.08
CA VAL A 243 16.01 7.32 10.65
C VAL A 243 15.73 5.86 10.99
N GLY A 244 16.00 4.98 10.07
CA GLY A 244 15.75 3.56 10.33
C GLY A 244 16.72 2.61 9.67
N ASP A 245 16.79 1.44 10.28
CA ASP A 245 17.38 0.22 9.75
C ASP A 245 16.24 -0.61 9.13
N PHE A 246 16.39 -0.92 7.85
CA PHE A 246 15.39 -1.63 7.05
C PHE A 246 16.04 -2.77 6.27
N VAL A 247 15.19 -3.67 5.83
CA VAL A 247 15.50 -4.57 4.72
C VAL A 247 14.52 -4.28 3.59
N SER A 248 15.02 -3.79 2.45
CA SER A 248 14.28 -3.78 1.20
C SER A 248 14.26 -5.20 0.63
N VAL A 249 13.07 -5.78 0.49
CA VAL A 249 12.87 -7.08 -0.13
C VAL A 249 12.32 -6.85 -1.53
N PHE A 250 13.15 -7.08 -2.54
CA PHE A 250 12.75 -6.96 -3.94
C PHE A 250 12.31 -8.32 -4.46
N THR A 251 11.08 -8.42 -4.94
CA THR A 251 10.52 -9.65 -5.52
C THR A 251 10.12 -9.40 -6.97
N ALA A 252 10.67 -10.19 -7.88
CA ALA A 252 10.35 -10.09 -9.29
C ALA A 252 8.95 -10.67 -9.57
N VAL A 253 8.06 -9.85 -10.10
CA VAL A 253 6.71 -10.24 -10.56
C VAL A 253 6.70 -10.62 -12.04
N GLU A 254 7.71 -10.17 -12.78
CA GLU A 254 8.07 -10.58 -14.14
C GLU A 254 9.60 -10.70 -14.21
N ASP A 255 10.14 -11.30 -15.27
CA ASP A 255 11.59 -11.36 -15.48
C ASP A 255 12.17 -9.93 -15.54
N ALA A 256 13.18 -9.70 -14.70
CA ALA A 256 13.83 -8.39 -14.55
C ALA A 256 15.35 -8.53 -14.74
N PRO A 257 15.83 -8.81 -15.96
CA PRO A 257 17.27 -9.03 -16.22
C PRO A 257 18.10 -7.78 -15.99
N ASP A 258 17.50 -6.58 -16.14
CA ASP A 258 18.18 -5.29 -16.00
C ASP A 258 17.92 -4.62 -14.64
N PHE A 259 17.44 -5.37 -13.65
CA PHE A 259 17.18 -4.79 -12.33
C PHE A 259 18.48 -4.34 -11.68
N VAL A 260 18.50 -3.08 -11.22
CA VAL A 260 19.72 -2.36 -10.78
C VAL A 260 20.44 -3.01 -9.61
N VAL A 261 19.76 -3.81 -8.78
CA VAL A 261 20.37 -4.51 -7.66
C VAL A 261 21.06 -5.80 -8.11
N ALA A 262 20.35 -6.64 -8.85
CA ALA A 262 20.80 -7.86 -9.51
C ALA A 262 19.73 -8.37 -10.47
N PRO A 263 20.07 -9.08 -11.55
CA PRO A 263 19.10 -9.77 -12.38
C PRO A 263 18.24 -10.74 -11.56
N LEU A 264 16.93 -10.70 -11.79
CA LEU A 264 15.95 -11.56 -11.15
C LEU A 264 15.04 -12.21 -12.20
N LYS A 265 14.74 -13.48 -11.99
CA LYS A 265 13.65 -14.16 -12.70
C LYS A 265 12.34 -14.01 -11.94
N LYS A 266 11.23 -14.11 -12.63
CA LYS A 266 9.89 -14.10 -12.03
C LYS A 266 9.82 -15.03 -10.81
N GLY A 267 9.34 -14.50 -9.69
CA GLY A 267 9.24 -15.22 -8.40
C GLY A 267 10.51 -15.21 -7.55
N GLU A 268 11.67 -14.79 -8.08
CA GLU A 268 12.88 -14.64 -7.27
C GLU A 268 12.82 -13.37 -6.42
N SER A 269 13.45 -13.45 -5.24
CA SER A 269 13.58 -12.33 -4.31
C SER A 269 15.02 -12.08 -3.92
N ILE A 270 15.36 -10.81 -3.66
CA ILE A 270 16.64 -10.39 -3.11
C ILE A 270 16.40 -9.42 -1.94
N ARG A 271 17.12 -9.61 -0.86
CA ARG A 271 17.04 -8.80 0.36
C ARG A 271 18.23 -7.88 0.44
N VAL A 272 18.00 -6.60 0.63
CA VAL A 272 19.03 -5.57 0.71
C VAL A 272 18.91 -4.82 2.03
N PRO A 273 19.85 -4.99 2.96
CA PRO A 273 19.90 -4.17 4.17
C PRO A 273 20.20 -2.72 3.82
N VAL A 274 19.41 -1.79 4.35
CA VAL A 274 19.57 -0.35 4.08
C VAL A 274 19.34 0.48 5.35
N PHE A 275 20.08 1.56 5.47
CA PHE A 275 19.71 2.69 6.32
C PHE A 275 19.01 3.74 5.50
N VAL A 276 17.89 4.23 6.01
CA VAL A 276 17.14 5.29 5.37
C VAL A 276 16.97 6.47 6.33
N TYR A 277 17.27 7.65 5.83
CA TYR A 277 17.04 8.92 6.52
C TYR A 277 15.95 9.69 5.80
N TYR A 278 14.88 10.00 6.51
CA TYR A 278 13.78 10.82 6.04
C TYR A 278 13.82 12.18 6.73
N THR A 279 13.89 13.27 5.97
CA THR A 279 13.69 14.62 6.50
C THR A 279 12.22 14.97 6.39
N LEU A 280 11.67 15.55 7.45
CA LEU A 280 10.27 15.98 7.51
C LEU A 280 10.17 17.50 7.40
N ARG A 281 9.17 17.96 6.68
CA ARG A 281 8.73 19.36 6.61
C ARG A 281 7.22 19.40 6.68
N ASP A 282 6.68 20.10 7.71
CA ASP A 282 5.24 20.19 7.96
C ASP A 282 4.53 18.83 8.04
N GLY A 283 5.23 17.84 8.60
CA GLY A 283 4.72 16.47 8.75
C GLY A 283 4.70 15.65 7.45
N LEU A 284 5.36 16.10 6.39
CA LEU A 284 5.55 15.38 5.14
C LEU A 284 7.04 15.11 4.90
N ILE A 285 7.31 14.02 4.19
CA ILE A 285 8.68 13.65 3.80
C ILE A 285 9.14 14.61 2.69
N SER A 286 10.22 15.33 2.94
CA SER A 286 10.83 16.29 1.99
C SER A 286 12.15 15.80 1.40
N ASP A 287 12.82 14.84 2.03
CA ASP A 287 14.07 14.25 1.54
C ASP A 287 14.18 12.80 2.04
N ILE A 288 14.58 11.90 1.16
CA ILE A 288 14.81 10.48 1.44
C ILE A 288 16.22 10.14 0.99
N ARG A 289 17.06 9.70 1.91
CA ARG A 289 18.43 9.25 1.63
C ARG A 289 18.55 7.80 1.98
N VAL A 290 18.96 6.99 1.02
CA VAL A 290 19.11 5.54 1.18
C VAL A 290 20.56 5.14 1.02
N ALA A 291 21.08 4.46 2.00
CA ALA A 291 22.43 3.87 1.96
C ALA A 291 22.34 2.37 2.26
N ARG A 292 23.07 1.55 1.50
CA ARG A 292 23.20 0.13 1.83
C ARG A 292 23.98 -0.03 3.13
N SER A 293 23.48 -0.85 4.04
CA SER A 293 24.15 -1.19 5.30
C SER A 293 24.78 -2.58 5.28
N GLY A 294 24.57 -3.35 4.20
CA GLY A 294 25.15 -4.69 4.03
C GLY A 294 25.08 -5.20 2.60
N ALA A 295 25.62 -6.39 2.39
CA ALA A 295 25.56 -7.06 1.10
C ALA A 295 24.12 -7.57 0.83
N PRO A 296 23.67 -7.53 -0.44
CA PRO A 296 22.44 -8.19 -0.84
C PRO A 296 22.52 -9.70 -0.61
N ALA A 297 21.41 -10.31 -0.18
CA ALA A 297 21.27 -11.75 0.02
C ALA A 297 20.01 -12.28 -0.69
N ARG A 298 20.12 -13.47 -1.30
CA ARG A 298 19.00 -14.20 -1.91
C ARG A 298 18.31 -15.11 -0.92
#